data_a4569d6a4fa9c7573b59bdf80f8de1fe
#
_entry.id   a4569d6a4fa9c7573b59bdf80f8de1fe
#
_cell.length_a   1.000
_cell.length_b   1.000
_cell.length_c   1.000
_cell.angle_alpha   90.00
_cell.angle_beta   90.00
_cell.angle_gamma   90.00
#
_symmetry.space_group_name_H-M   'P 1'
#
loop_
_entity.id
_entity.type
_entity.pdbx_description
1 polymer ?
#
loop_
_entity_poly.entity_id
_entity_poly.type
_entity_poly.pdbx_seq_one_letter_code
_entity_poly.pdbx_strand_id
1 'polypeptide(L)'
;MKREGHPSLMILLSEVDGVEAVDTQTVTIRFSGRQTVPAALGAMSGIPILSAAFLDGKDFTRTGMQEIPGSGNYRVGRFEPGRFIEYERRDDYWGWEQPFARGLDNFQTLRIEFFRDRQAALQAFKKGDITCRQEFTTKAWATEYDIPAVADGRIVKREFPADKRPKFQCWAFN
;
A
#
# COMPACT_ATOMS: atom_id res chain seq x y z
N MET A 1 12.98 -13.64 6.44
CA MET A 1 13.02 -12.17 6.22
C MET A 1 14.28 -11.52 6.78
N LYS A 2 14.63 -11.70 8.07
CA LYS A 2 15.83 -11.04 8.64
C LYS A 2 17.15 -11.51 8.01
N ARG A 3 17.23 -12.76 7.56
CA ARG A 3 18.46 -13.35 6.97
C ARG A 3 18.45 -13.41 5.45
N GLU A 4 17.28 -13.47 4.83
CA GLU A 4 17.13 -13.79 3.40
C GLU A 4 16.20 -12.80 2.66
N GLY A 5 15.72 -11.77 3.35
CA GLY A 5 14.80 -10.78 2.77
C GLY A 5 15.50 -9.62 2.07
N HIS A 6 14.71 -8.73 1.49
CA HIS A 6 15.20 -7.48 0.93
C HIS A 6 15.97 -6.66 1.99
N PRO A 7 17.06 -5.96 1.65
CA PRO A 7 17.88 -5.20 2.59
C PRO A 7 17.09 -4.24 3.49
N SER A 8 16.03 -3.62 2.97
CA SER A 8 15.14 -2.75 3.78
C SER A 8 14.44 -3.49 4.91
N LEU A 9 14.05 -4.75 4.72
CA LEU A 9 13.46 -5.59 5.76
C LEU A 9 14.51 -6.04 6.78
N MET A 10 15.72 -6.27 6.34
CA MET A 10 16.84 -6.59 7.23
C MET A 10 17.13 -5.44 8.20
N ILE A 11 17.13 -4.21 7.69
CA ILE A 11 17.30 -3.00 8.51
C ILE A 11 16.13 -2.85 9.47
N LEU A 12 14.88 -2.96 9.00
CA LEU A 12 13.67 -2.83 9.81
C LEU A 12 13.65 -3.87 10.95
N LEU A 13 14.12 -5.08 10.69
CA LEU A 13 14.16 -6.18 11.63
C LEU A 13 15.48 -6.30 12.40
N SER A 14 16.41 -5.36 12.26
CA SER A 14 17.73 -5.42 12.91
C SER A 14 17.65 -5.56 14.42
N GLU A 15 16.65 -4.90 15.03
CA GLU A 15 16.43 -4.88 16.48
C GLU A 15 15.57 -6.06 17.00
N VAL A 16 15.16 -6.99 16.13
CA VAL A 16 14.44 -8.20 16.54
C VAL A 16 15.44 -9.28 16.87
N ASP A 17 15.55 -9.70 18.11
CA ASP A 17 16.47 -10.73 18.58
C ASP A 17 15.92 -12.15 18.40
N GLY A 18 14.61 -12.30 18.49
CA GLY A 18 14.00 -13.61 18.32
C GLY A 18 12.51 -13.56 18.09
N VAL A 19 12.00 -14.57 17.43
CA VAL A 19 10.58 -14.83 17.21
C VAL A 19 10.29 -16.27 17.56
N GLU A 20 9.30 -16.50 18.40
CA GLU A 20 8.94 -17.82 18.92
C GLU A 20 7.42 -18.00 18.86
N ALA A 21 6.96 -19.08 18.28
CA ALA A 21 5.58 -19.54 18.38
C ALA A 21 5.41 -20.28 19.68
N VAL A 22 4.70 -19.70 20.62
CA VAL A 22 4.42 -20.30 21.94
C VAL A 22 3.36 -21.39 21.83
N ASP A 23 2.35 -21.12 21.01
CA ASP A 23 1.27 -22.07 20.68
C ASP A 23 0.71 -21.75 19.28
N THR A 24 -0.42 -22.33 18.91
CA THR A 24 -1.06 -22.18 17.58
C THR A 24 -1.61 -20.76 17.33
N GLN A 25 -1.74 -19.94 18.34
CA GLN A 25 -2.35 -18.60 18.27
C GLN A 25 -1.46 -17.49 18.84
N THR A 26 -0.36 -17.86 19.50
CA THR A 26 0.49 -16.93 20.24
C THR A 26 1.90 -16.91 19.67
N VAL A 27 2.36 -15.72 19.32
CA VAL A 27 3.74 -15.47 18.89
C VAL A 27 4.39 -14.44 19.80
N THR A 28 5.55 -14.78 20.33
CA THR A 28 6.39 -13.85 21.10
C THR A 28 7.52 -13.30 20.22
N ILE A 29 7.64 -11.99 20.19
CA ILE A 29 8.72 -11.28 19.48
C ILE A 29 9.59 -10.59 20.53
N ARG A 30 10.87 -10.94 20.57
CA ARG A 30 11.85 -10.32 21.45
C ARG A 30 12.67 -9.28 20.68
N PHE A 31 12.86 -8.14 21.30
CA PHE A 31 13.64 -7.03 20.79
C PHE A 31 14.93 -6.83 21.61
N SER A 32 15.93 -6.22 21.02
CA SER A 32 17.22 -5.93 21.65
C SER A 32 17.13 -4.96 22.85
N GLY A 33 16.01 -4.26 23.02
CA GLY A 33 15.83 -3.23 24.06
C GLY A 33 16.46 -1.88 23.75
N ARG A 34 17.11 -1.72 22.59
CA ARG A 34 17.73 -0.44 22.19
C ARG A 34 16.75 0.56 21.59
N GLN A 35 15.57 0.11 21.18
CA GLN A 35 14.51 0.96 20.63
C GLN A 35 13.41 1.24 21.67
N THR A 36 12.62 2.29 21.41
CA THR A 36 11.44 2.58 22.21
C THR A 36 10.28 1.64 21.85
N VAL A 37 9.36 1.41 22.80
CA VAL A 37 8.16 0.58 22.54
C VAL A 37 7.34 1.06 21.34
N PRO A 38 7.06 2.37 21.14
CA PRO A 38 6.37 2.83 19.93
C PRO A 38 7.12 2.52 18.64
N ALA A 39 8.46 2.57 18.64
CA ALA A 39 9.26 2.24 17.47
C ALA A 39 9.19 0.72 17.15
N ALA A 40 9.23 -0.13 18.18
CA ALA A 40 9.09 -1.57 18.05
C ALA A 40 7.71 -1.95 17.47
N LEU A 41 6.64 -1.38 18.02
CA LEU A 41 5.27 -1.61 17.53
C LEU A 41 5.09 -1.09 16.10
N GLY A 42 5.64 0.10 15.79
CA GLY A 42 5.60 0.65 14.44
C GLY A 42 6.34 -0.22 13.42
N ALA A 43 7.48 -0.80 13.79
CA ALA A 43 8.19 -1.75 12.94
C ALA A 43 7.36 -3.01 12.66
N MET A 44 6.71 -3.56 13.68
CA MET A 44 5.89 -4.78 13.52
C MET A 44 4.62 -4.53 12.71
N SER A 45 3.95 -3.40 12.88
CA SER A 45 2.73 -3.06 12.14
C SER A 45 2.95 -2.87 10.63
N GLY A 46 4.18 -2.57 10.22
CA GLY A 46 4.57 -2.40 8.81
C GLY A 46 5.00 -3.68 8.09
N ILE A 47 5.11 -4.81 8.79
CA ILE A 47 5.59 -6.06 8.20
C ILE A 47 4.43 -6.95 7.79
N PRO A 48 4.35 -7.36 6.52
CA PRO A 48 3.34 -8.30 6.08
C PRO A 48 3.57 -9.68 6.70
N ILE A 49 2.51 -10.29 7.21
CA ILE A 49 2.51 -11.68 7.65
C ILE A 49 2.26 -12.55 6.42
N LEU A 50 3.20 -13.43 6.11
CA LEU A 50 3.17 -14.27 4.92
C LEU A 50 2.89 -15.72 5.29
N SER A 51 2.26 -16.46 4.37
CA SER A 51 1.98 -17.89 4.54
C SER A 51 3.28 -18.71 4.40
N ALA A 52 3.68 -19.39 5.46
CA ALA A 52 4.84 -20.30 5.43
C ALA A 52 4.62 -21.46 4.44
N ALA A 53 3.40 -22.02 4.41
CA ALA A 53 3.07 -23.11 3.47
C ALA A 53 3.15 -22.67 2.00
N PHE A 54 2.79 -21.42 1.69
CA PHE A 54 2.93 -20.89 0.33
C PHE A 54 4.39 -20.66 -0.06
N LEU A 55 5.22 -20.27 0.89
CA LEU A 55 6.65 -19.96 0.67
C LEU A 55 7.56 -21.18 0.76
N ASP A 56 7.03 -22.32 1.19
CA ASP A 56 7.81 -23.54 1.31
C ASP A 56 8.44 -23.93 -0.06
N GLY A 57 9.74 -24.18 -0.06
CA GLY A 57 10.52 -24.47 -1.24
C GLY A 57 10.71 -23.32 -2.24
N LYS A 58 10.27 -22.10 -1.92
CA LYS A 58 10.43 -20.92 -2.77
C LYS A 58 11.56 -20.02 -2.30
N ASP A 59 12.29 -19.48 -3.25
CA ASP A 59 13.31 -18.46 -2.97
C ASP A 59 12.63 -17.10 -2.72
N PHE A 60 12.57 -16.70 -1.46
CA PHE A 60 11.98 -15.45 -1.02
C PHE A 60 12.69 -14.18 -1.53
N THR A 61 13.93 -14.31 -2.02
CA THR A 61 14.70 -13.18 -2.55
C THR A 61 14.35 -12.88 -4.01
N ARG A 62 13.69 -13.80 -4.70
CA ARG A 62 13.36 -13.65 -6.12
C ARG A 62 12.01 -12.99 -6.28
N THR A 63 11.98 -11.89 -7.05
CA THR A 63 10.75 -11.26 -7.49
C THR A 63 10.06 -12.15 -8.51
N GLY A 64 8.80 -12.50 -8.27
CA GLY A 64 7.96 -13.28 -9.18
C GLY A 64 6.64 -12.58 -9.49
N MET A 65 5.94 -13.08 -10.49
CA MET A 65 4.58 -12.64 -10.85
C MET A 65 3.49 -13.50 -10.17
N GLN A 66 3.88 -14.40 -9.28
CA GLN A 66 2.94 -15.22 -8.55
C GLN A 66 2.34 -14.42 -7.39
N GLU A 67 1.02 -14.38 -7.32
CA GLU A 67 0.31 -13.77 -6.21
C GLU A 67 0.66 -14.47 -4.89
N ILE A 68 1.04 -13.67 -3.90
CA ILE A 68 1.27 -14.15 -2.53
C ILE A 68 -0.06 -14.03 -1.78
N PRO A 69 -0.59 -15.13 -1.21
CA PRO A 69 -1.82 -15.08 -0.45
C PRO A 69 -1.71 -14.11 0.74
N GLY A 70 -2.60 -13.14 0.80
CA GLY A 70 -2.69 -12.17 1.88
C GLY A 70 -3.90 -12.42 2.77
N SER A 71 -3.90 -11.84 3.97
CA SER A 71 -5.02 -11.86 4.92
C SER A 71 -5.90 -10.61 4.85
N GLY A 72 -5.65 -9.73 3.86
CA GLY A 72 -6.37 -8.47 3.70
C GLY A 72 -7.76 -8.62 3.10
N ASN A 73 -8.46 -7.52 3.02
CA ASN A 73 -9.84 -7.37 2.51
C ASN A 73 -9.96 -7.39 0.99
N TYR A 74 -8.85 -7.21 0.29
CA TYR A 74 -8.75 -7.38 -1.15
C TYR A 74 -7.73 -8.46 -1.51
N ARG A 75 -7.96 -9.13 -2.64
CA ARG A 75 -6.99 -10.02 -3.29
C ARG A 75 -6.60 -9.43 -4.64
N VAL A 76 -5.46 -9.83 -5.17
CA VAL A 76 -5.07 -9.50 -6.53
C VAL A 76 -6.00 -10.24 -7.49
N GLY A 77 -6.61 -9.52 -8.41
CA GLY A 77 -7.42 -10.05 -9.49
C GLY A 77 -6.62 -10.10 -10.79
N ARG A 78 -7.23 -9.64 -11.88
CA ARG A 78 -6.55 -9.58 -13.17
C ARG A 78 -5.45 -8.51 -13.17
N PHE A 79 -4.36 -8.78 -13.86
CA PHE A 79 -3.32 -7.78 -14.07
C PHE A 79 -2.61 -7.99 -15.41
N GLU A 80 -2.07 -6.90 -15.93
CA GLU A 80 -1.19 -6.88 -17.09
C GLU A 80 0.03 -6.02 -16.74
N PRO A 81 1.24 -6.61 -16.70
CA PRO A 81 2.45 -5.89 -16.30
C PRO A 81 2.66 -4.60 -17.10
N GLY A 82 2.92 -3.52 -16.37
CA GLY A 82 3.12 -2.18 -16.95
C GLY A 82 1.86 -1.49 -17.45
N ARG A 83 0.68 -2.13 -17.39
CA ARG A 83 -0.58 -1.57 -17.85
C ARG A 83 -1.60 -1.37 -16.74
N PHE A 84 -2.00 -2.43 -16.06
CA PHE A 84 -2.95 -2.33 -14.94
C PHE A 84 -2.81 -3.47 -13.93
N ILE A 85 -3.39 -3.24 -12.75
CA ILE A 85 -3.66 -4.27 -11.74
C ILE A 85 -5.06 -4.03 -11.17
N GLU A 86 -5.81 -5.10 -10.97
CA GLU A 86 -7.11 -5.11 -10.30
C GLU A 86 -6.98 -5.75 -8.92
N TYR A 87 -7.69 -5.18 -7.97
CA TYR A 87 -7.90 -5.76 -6.65
C TYR A 87 -9.38 -6.05 -6.49
N GLU A 88 -9.70 -7.28 -6.13
CA GLU A 88 -11.07 -7.76 -5.91
C GLU A 88 -11.36 -7.84 -4.43
N ARG A 89 -12.48 -7.28 -4.02
CA ARG A 89 -12.96 -7.36 -2.64
C ARG A 89 -13.27 -8.81 -2.28
N ARG A 90 -12.81 -9.24 -1.12
CA ARG A 90 -13.04 -10.60 -0.62
C ARG A 90 -14.31 -10.63 0.20
N ASP A 91 -15.23 -11.54 -0.15
CA ASP A 91 -16.45 -11.75 0.63
C ASP A 91 -16.16 -12.51 1.93
N ASP A 92 -15.10 -13.32 1.95
CA ASP A 92 -14.66 -14.16 3.07
C ASP A 92 -13.69 -13.46 4.03
N TYR A 93 -13.55 -12.14 3.93
CA TYR A 93 -12.63 -11.41 4.81
C TYR A 93 -13.14 -11.38 6.25
N TRP A 94 -12.34 -11.88 7.16
CA TRP A 94 -12.64 -12.01 8.59
C TRP A 94 -12.98 -10.69 9.30
N GLY A 95 -12.51 -9.58 8.76
CA GLY A 95 -12.63 -8.26 9.39
C GLY A 95 -13.92 -7.51 9.08
N TRP A 96 -14.81 -7.98 8.17
CA TRP A 96 -15.99 -7.22 7.78
C TRP A 96 -16.95 -6.87 8.92
N GLU A 97 -17.06 -7.74 9.92
CA GLU A 97 -17.93 -7.52 11.08
C GLU A 97 -17.25 -6.67 12.17
N GLN A 98 -15.96 -6.38 12.00
CA GLN A 98 -15.21 -5.61 13.00
C GLN A 98 -15.50 -4.10 12.87
N PRO A 99 -15.50 -3.37 14.01
CA PRO A 99 -15.78 -1.92 14.00
C PRO A 99 -14.88 -1.11 13.08
N PHE A 100 -13.62 -1.52 12.91
CA PHE A 100 -12.66 -0.80 12.06
C PHE A 100 -12.95 -0.90 10.56
N ALA A 101 -13.73 -1.89 10.12
CA ALA A 101 -14.04 -2.09 8.70
C ALA A 101 -15.33 -1.40 8.27
N ARG A 102 -16.13 -0.89 9.23
CA ARG A 102 -17.44 -0.31 8.94
C ARG A 102 -17.30 0.95 8.08
N GLY A 103 -17.99 0.95 6.93
CA GLY A 103 -18.02 2.07 5.99
C GLY A 103 -16.75 2.23 5.15
N LEU A 104 -15.80 1.31 5.24
CA LEU A 104 -14.59 1.26 4.43
C LEU A 104 -14.72 0.20 3.33
N ASP A 105 -13.83 0.29 2.35
CA ASP A 105 -13.64 -0.73 1.31
C ASP A 105 -14.93 -1.14 0.56
N ASN A 106 -15.71 -0.12 0.16
CA ASN A 106 -17.03 -0.30 -0.41
C ASN A 106 -17.02 -0.73 -1.90
N PHE A 107 -15.86 -0.67 -2.57
CA PHE A 107 -15.76 -1.01 -3.98
C PHE A 107 -15.50 -2.51 -4.16
N GLN A 108 -16.25 -3.16 -5.05
CA GLN A 108 -16.05 -4.57 -5.37
C GLN A 108 -14.73 -4.80 -6.11
N THR A 109 -14.36 -3.85 -6.97
CA THR A 109 -13.11 -3.89 -7.72
C THR A 109 -12.42 -2.54 -7.68
N LEU A 110 -11.13 -2.54 -7.35
CA LEU A 110 -10.24 -1.39 -7.48
C LEU A 110 -9.28 -1.69 -8.62
N ARG A 111 -9.31 -0.86 -9.66
CA ARG A 111 -8.41 -0.99 -10.80
C ARG A 111 -7.42 0.16 -10.82
N ILE A 112 -6.13 -0.16 -10.83
CA ILE A 112 -5.04 0.80 -10.92
C ILE A 112 -4.45 0.70 -12.32
N GLU A 113 -4.53 1.79 -13.06
CA GLU A 113 -3.92 1.94 -14.39
C GLU A 113 -2.54 2.57 -14.29
N PHE A 114 -1.58 2.03 -15.02
CA PHE A 114 -0.24 2.58 -15.12
C PHE A 114 -0.08 3.40 -16.41
N PHE A 115 0.37 4.61 -16.28
CA PHE A 115 0.59 5.51 -17.40
C PHE A 115 2.08 5.83 -17.52
N ARG A 116 2.55 6.05 -18.75
CA ARG A 116 3.94 6.41 -19.01
C ARG A 116 4.37 7.67 -18.27
N ASP A 117 3.47 8.66 -18.19
CA ASP A 117 3.73 9.94 -17.55
C ASP A 117 2.44 10.53 -16.96
N ARG A 118 2.62 11.60 -16.17
CA ARG A 118 1.50 12.28 -15.48
C ARG A 118 0.53 12.96 -16.44
N GLN A 119 1.00 13.40 -17.59
CA GLN A 119 0.17 14.08 -18.58
C GLN A 119 -0.77 13.08 -19.27
N ALA A 120 -0.27 11.89 -19.62
CA ALA A 120 -1.09 10.82 -20.16
C ALA A 120 -2.20 10.41 -19.16
N ALA A 121 -1.83 10.26 -17.88
CA ALA A 121 -2.80 9.98 -16.81
C ALA A 121 -3.85 11.10 -16.64
N LEU A 122 -3.45 12.37 -16.78
CA LEU A 122 -4.37 13.49 -16.72
C LEU A 122 -5.36 13.49 -17.89
N GLN A 123 -4.89 13.20 -19.09
CA GLN A 123 -5.77 13.12 -20.27
C GLN A 123 -6.77 11.96 -20.15
N ALA A 124 -6.33 10.79 -19.67
CA ALA A 124 -7.21 9.66 -19.41
C ALA A 124 -8.28 10.00 -18.36
N PHE A 125 -7.92 10.75 -17.32
CA PHE A 125 -8.87 11.23 -16.32
C PHE A 125 -9.89 12.22 -16.91
N LYS A 126 -9.42 13.21 -17.68
CA LYS A 126 -10.30 14.19 -18.35
C LYS A 126 -11.29 13.52 -19.33
N LYS A 127 -10.89 12.42 -19.94
CA LYS A 127 -11.70 11.62 -20.84
C LYS A 127 -12.70 10.72 -20.11
N GLY A 128 -12.46 10.42 -18.84
CA GLY A 128 -13.29 9.52 -18.03
C GLY A 128 -12.84 8.07 -18.03
N ASP A 129 -11.67 7.76 -18.55
CA ASP A 129 -11.09 6.40 -18.55
C ASP A 129 -10.70 5.94 -17.13
N ILE A 130 -10.44 6.89 -16.22
CA ILE A 130 -10.21 6.66 -14.79
C ILE A 130 -11.10 7.58 -13.95
N THR A 131 -11.58 7.09 -12.81
CA THR A 131 -12.61 7.75 -12.00
C THR A 131 -12.04 8.57 -10.86
N CYS A 132 -10.83 8.30 -10.42
CA CYS A 132 -10.18 8.99 -9.32
C CYS A 132 -8.69 9.21 -9.62
N ARG A 133 -8.19 10.39 -9.26
CA ARG A 133 -6.80 10.75 -9.47
C ARG A 133 -6.32 11.67 -8.35
N GLN A 134 -5.15 11.41 -7.83
CA GLN A 134 -4.45 12.34 -6.96
C GLN A 134 -3.54 13.24 -7.79
N GLU A 135 -3.66 14.57 -7.62
CA GLU A 135 -2.80 15.55 -8.29
C GLU A 135 -1.67 16.00 -7.35
N PHE A 136 -0.44 15.82 -7.81
CA PHE A 136 0.77 16.18 -7.05
C PHE A 136 1.44 17.46 -7.54
N THR A 137 0.97 18.01 -8.67
CA THR A 137 1.59 19.15 -9.33
C THR A 137 0.74 20.39 -9.12
N THR A 138 1.22 21.34 -8.33
CA THR A 138 0.50 22.57 -8.01
C THR A 138 0.09 23.34 -9.28
N LYS A 139 0.96 23.40 -10.27
CA LYS A 139 0.64 24.04 -11.56
C LYS A 139 -0.54 23.35 -12.24
N ALA A 140 -0.52 22.02 -12.36
CA ALA A 140 -1.61 21.29 -12.98
C ALA A 140 -2.92 21.43 -12.19
N TRP A 141 -2.86 21.41 -10.87
CA TRP A 141 -4.00 21.67 -10.01
C TRP A 141 -4.64 23.03 -10.27
N ALA A 142 -3.83 24.07 -10.46
CA ALA A 142 -4.31 25.43 -10.67
C ALA A 142 -4.86 25.66 -12.09
N THR A 143 -4.29 25.03 -13.12
CA THR A 143 -4.57 25.41 -14.52
C THR A 143 -5.21 24.32 -15.37
N GLU A 144 -4.99 23.05 -15.05
CA GLU A 144 -5.39 21.96 -15.95
C GLU A 144 -6.83 21.45 -15.69
N TYR A 145 -7.45 21.86 -14.58
CA TYR A 145 -8.79 21.47 -14.21
C TYR A 145 -9.83 22.56 -14.43
N ASP A 146 -9.49 23.64 -15.14
CA ASP A 146 -10.43 24.64 -15.62
C ASP A 146 -11.10 24.13 -16.92
N ILE A 147 -12.00 23.18 -16.77
CA ILE A 147 -12.68 22.46 -17.86
C ILE A 147 -14.19 22.35 -17.57
N PRO A 148 -15.02 22.24 -18.61
CA PRO A 148 -16.47 22.14 -18.44
C PRO A 148 -16.93 21.06 -17.48
N ALA A 149 -16.26 19.91 -17.45
CA ALA A 149 -16.60 18.80 -16.56
C ALA A 149 -16.43 19.12 -15.06
N VAL A 150 -15.58 20.09 -14.70
CA VAL A 150 -15.47 20.61 -13.34
C VAL A 150 -16.55 21.65 -13.08
N ALA A 151 -16.81 22.52 -14.05
CA ALA A 151 -17.83 23.56 -13.92
C ALA A 151 -19.26 22.97 -13.77
N ASP A 152 -19.56 21.87 -14.45
CA ASP A 152 -20.85 21.17 -14.39
C ASP A 152 -20.94 20.10 -13.29
N GLY A 153 -19.88 19.90 -12.49
CA GLY A 153 -19.86 19.01 -11.35
C GLY A 153 -19.66 17.53 -11.66
N ARG A 154 -19.41 17.15 -12.92
CA ARG A 154 -19.04 15.76 -13.27
C ARG A 154 -17.68 15.35 -12.71
N ILE A 155 -16.77 16.33 -12.59
CA ILE A 155 -15.50 16.17 -11.90
C ILE A 155 -15.48 17.07 -10.67
N VAL A 156 -15.21 16.50 -9.51
CA VAL A 156 -15.14 17.22 -8.25
C VAL A 156 -13.68 17.35 -7.80
N LYS A 157 -13.22 18.60 -7.67
CA LYS A 157 -11.91 18.89 -7.04
C LYS A 157 -12.09 18.96 -5.53
N ARG A 158 -11.25 18.25 -4.79
CA ARG A 158 -11.22 18.30 -3.32
C ARG A 158 -9.81 18.47 -2.81
N GLU A 159 -9.66 19.34 -1.84
CA GLU A 159 -8.45 19.48 -1.04
C GLU A 159 -8.70 18.90 0.35
N PHE A 160 -7.74 18.14 0.83
CA PHE A 160 -7.78 17.56 2.16
C PHE A 160 -6.67 18.20 2.99
N PRO A 161 -6.97 18.70 4.19
CA PRO A 161 -5.94 19.21 5.08
C PRO A 161 -4.94 18.10 5.41
N ALA A 162 -3.67 18.42 5.39
CA ALA A 162 -2.62 17.49 5.75
C ALA A 162 -2.33 17.61 7.25
N ASP A 163 -2.74 16.63 8.04
CA ASP A 163 -2.40 16.55 9.48
C ASP A 163 -0.95 16.14 9.72
N LYS A 164 -0.25 15.75 8.67
CA LYS A 164 1.16 15.33 8.76
C LYS A 164 2.06 16.55 8.61
N ARG A 165 3.10 16.61 9.45
CA ARG A 165 4.16 17.60 9.28
C ARG A 165 4.73 17.51 7.86
N PRO A 166 4.94 18.63 7.16
CA PRO A 166 5.54 18.63 5.84
C PRO A 166 6.91 17.95 5.89
N LYS A 167 7.16 17.07 4.93
CA LYS A 167 8.48 16.45 4.77
C LYS A 167 9.36 17.42 4.01
N PHE A 168 10.54 17.68 4.54
CA PHE A 168 11.57 18.46 3.88
C PHE A 168 12.52 17.52 3.14
N GLN A 169 12.71 17.74 1.85
CA GLN A 169 13.73 17.06 1.06
C GLN A 169 14.90 18.01 0.85
N CYS A 170 16.07 17.62 1.29
CA CYS A 170 17.29 18.40 1.13
C CYS A 170 18.48 17.49 0.79
N TRP A 171 19.51 18.09 0.23
CA TRP A 171 20.82 17.48 0.12
C TRP A 171 21.62 17.86 1.37
N ALA A 172 22.11 16.86 2.09
CA ALA A 172 23.03 17.06 3.20
C ALA A 172 24.44 16.64 2.75
N PHE A 173 25.41 17.51 2.96
CA PHE A 173 26.82 17.21 2.69
C PHE A 173 27.47 16.78 4.00
N ASN A 174 28.28 15.72 3.94
CA ASN A 174 29.14 15.31 5.03
C ASN A 174 30.35 16.21 5.13
#